data_dd1228de4b3998b9b80a652353f0a265
#
_entry.id   dd1228de4b3998b9b80a652353f0a265
#
_cell.length_a   1.000
_cell.length_b   1.000
_cell.length_c   1.000
_cell.angle_alpha   90.00
_cell.angle_beta   90.00
_cell.angle_gamma   90.00
#
_symmetry.space_group_name_H-M   'P 1'
#
loop_
_entity.id
_entity.type
_entity.pdbx_description
1 polymer ?
#
loop_
_entity_poly.entity_id
_entity_poly.type
_entity_poly.pdbx_seq_one_letter_code
_entity_poly.pdbx_strand_id
1 'polypeptide(L)'
;KYRWNLAPSQPLLTGQLIRELPLSPLLAQCLVNRGLVTKEEVSDFLKPKLKLLADPFLIPNMEVAIERLWKARSNDERLLIYGDYDADGITSTALLVEALTELGWNVQAYLPGRFDDGYGLSPISVEKCLKQFEINLLLAIDCGSTSNEAIDCLNKNKVDVIVVDHHQLSNPPPNPVAMVNPQLSNDYPNFQELCSVGLAFKLIHAIVKQGRQEGLQKERDLDMKQYLDLVAIG
;
A
#
# COMPACT_ATOMS: atom_id res chain seq x y z
N LYS A 1 19.98 -12.94 28.40
CA LYS A 1 19.98 -11.67 29.14
C LYS A 1 19.97 -10.52 28.15
N TYR A 2 18.96 -9.67 28.18
CA TYR A 2 18.90 -8.46 27.34
C TYR A 2 19.76 -7.37 27.97
N ARG A 3 20.50 -6.63 27.15
CA ARG A 3 21.27 -5.48 27.56
C ARG A 3 20.61 -4.21 27.00
N TRP A 4 20.26 -3.28 27.87
CA TRP A 4 19.82 -1.96 27.47
C TRP A 4 21.00 -1.16 26.91
N ASN A 5 20.79 -0.57 25.73
CA ASN A 5 21.75 0.32 25.10
C ASN A 5 21.06 1.67 24.88
N LEU A 6 21.46 2.68 25.64
CA LEU A 6 20.93 4.02 25.49
C LEU A 6 21.62 4.71 24.31
N ALA A 7 20.81 5.36 23.48
CA ALA A 7 21.35 6.20 22.42
C ALA A 7 22.17 7.34 23.01
N PRO A 8 23.31 7.70 22.40
CA PRO A 8 24.18 8.76 22.92
C PRO A 8 23.45 10.11 22.90
N SER A 9 23.65 10.90 23.96
CA SER A 9 23.14 12.27 24.00
C SER A 9 23.83 13.14 22.94
N GLN A 10 23.06 13.98 22.26
CA GLN A 10 23.55 14.89 21.24
C GLN A 10 23.16 16.34 21.58
N PRO A 11 23.76 16.94 22.62
CA PRO A 11 23.31 18.21 23.21
C PRO A 11 23.40 19.40 22.24
N LEU A 12 24.31 19.39 21.28
CA LEU A 12 24.43 20.46 20.27
C LEU A 12 23.22 20.46 19.32
N LEU A 13 22.84 19.30 18.76
CA LEU A 13 21.71 19.17 17.85
C LEU A 13 20.38 19.40 18.58
N THR A 14 20.20 18.78 19.74
CA THR A 14 18.99 19.00 20.55
C THR A 14 18.85 20.47 20.98
N GLY A 15 19.93 21.09 21.38
CA GLY A 15 19.95 22.51 21.74
C GLY A 15 19.62 23.42 20.56
N GLN A 16 20.05 23.09 19.34
CA GLN A 16 19.68 23.81 18.14
C GLN A 16 18.17 23.69 17.87
N LEU A 17 17.63 22.49 17.83
CA LEU A 17 16.20 22.24 17.57
C LEU A 17 15.30 22.96 18.60
N ILE A 18 15.66 22.97 19.90
CA ILE A 18 14.90 23.65 20.95
C ILE A 18 14.89 25.20 20.74
N ARG A 19 15.96 25.76 20.22
CA ARG A 19 16.01 27.20 19.91
C ARG A 19 15.15 27.56 18.71
N GLU A 20 15.03 26.66 17.73
CA GLU A 20 14.34 26.93 16.46
C GLU A 20 12.85 26.53 16.48
N LEU A 21 12.48 25.59 17.35
CA LEU A 21 11.14 25.02 17.44
C LEU A 21 10.68 24.91 18.90
N PRO A 22 9.39 25.01 19.20
CA PRO A 22 8.83 24.88 20.55
C PRO A 22 8.81 23.42 21.00
N LEU A 23 9.97 22.82 21.22
CA LEU A 23 10.14 21.41 21.61
C LEU A 23 10.61 21.30 23.05
N SER A 24 10.14 20.25 23.74
CA SER A 24 10.77 19.83 25.01
C SER A 24 12.13 19.18 24.74
N PRO A 25 13.07 19.23 25.71
CA PRO A 25 14.38 18.58 25.56
C PRO A 25 14.28 17.08 25.26
N LEU A 26 13.31 16.39 25.86
CA LEU A 26 13.08 14.96 25.64
C LEU A 26 12.62 14.69 24.21
N LEU A 27 11.64 15.46 23.71
CA LEU A 27 11.15 15.31 22.33
C LEU A 27 12.25 15.62 21.32
N ALA A 28 13.02 16.68 21.52
CA ALA A 28 14.17 17.01 20.67
C ALA A 28 15.19 15.87 20.62
N GLN A 29 15.51 15.26 21.77
CA GLN A 29 16.42 14.10 21.80
C GLN A 29 15.84 12.88 21.06
N CYS A 30 14.55 12.61 21.20
CA CYS A 30 13.89 11.51 20.49
C CYS A 30 13.91 11.72 18.95
N LEU A 31 13.69 12.94 18.49
CA LEU A 31 13.75 13.29 17.07
C LEU A 31 15.18 13.16 16.51
N VAL A 32 16.17 13.68 17.22
CA VAL A 32 17.59 13.54 16.85
C VAL A 32 18.01 12.08 16.79
N ASN A 33 17.55 11.24 17.72
CA ASN A 33 17.84 9.79 17.71
C ASN A 33 17.22 9.06 16.51
N ARG A 34 16.20 9.65 15.88
CA ARG A 34 15.59 9.19 14.62
C ARG A 34 16.23 9.77 13.36
N GLY A 35 17.31 10.54 13.52
CA GLY A 35 18.01 11.19 12.41
C GLY A 35 17.34 12.48 11.90
N LEU A 36 16.30 12.99 12.58
CA LEU A 36 15.65 14.26 12.25
C LEU A 36 16.41 15.40 12.94
N VAL A 37 17.30 16.06 12.21
CA VAL A 37 18.27 17.00 12.78
C VAL A 37 18.10 18.44 12.32
N THR A 38 17.28 18.68 11.28
CA THR A 38 16.98 20.03 10.79
C THR A 38 15.57 20.48 11.19
N LYS A 39 15.37 21.79 11.26
CA LYS A 39 14.05 22.41 11.53
C LYS A 39 13.00 21.97 10.52
N GLU A 40 13.38 21.89 9.26
CA GLU A 40 12.50 21.52 8.15
C GLU A 40 12.04 20.06 8.30
N GLU A 41 12.96 19.10 8.47
CA GLU A 41 12.65 17.69 8.68
C GLU A 41 11.73 17.48 9.88
N VAL A 42 12.04 18.12 11.00
CA VAL A 42 11.25 18.03 12.23
C VAL A 42 9.85 18.65 12.02
N SER A 43 9.76 19.77 11.33
CA SER A 43 8.48 20.45 11.09
C SER A 43 7.58 19.61 10.18
N ASP A 44 8.12 18.99 9.14
CA ASP A 44 7.40 18.13 8.22
C ASP A 44 6.98 16.82 8.90
N PHE A 45 7.83 16.25 9.76
CA PHE A 45 7.51 15.08 10.54
C PHE A 45 6.40 15.33 11.57
N LEU A 46 6.46 16.46 12.30
CA LEU A 46 5.47 16.77 13.34
C LEU A 46 4.15 17.35 12.79
N LYS A 47 4.17 17.90 11.57
CA LYS A 47 2.99 18.45 10.90
C LYS A 47 2.91 17.92 9.46
N PRO A 48 2.66 16.62 9.29
CA PRO A 48 2.61 16.01 7.97
C PRO A 48 1.48 16.62 7.14
N LYS A 49 1.72 16.74 5.82
CA LYS A 49 0.75 17.27 4.85
C LYS A 49 0.67 16.32 3.67
N LEU A 50 -0.54 15.99 3.21
CA LEU A 50 -0.74 15.09 2.06
C LEU A 50 0.00 15.60 0.79
N LYS A 51 0.15 16.91 0.62
CA LYS A 51 0.90 17.48 -0.50
C LYS A 51 2.42 17.18 -0.49
N LEU A 52 2.95 16.71 0.64
CA LEU A 52 4.35 16.33 0.79
C LEU A 52 4.56 14.81 0.62
N LEU A 53 3.50 14.07 0.34
CA LEU A 53 3.63 12.64 0.06
C LEU A 53 4.56 12.41 -1.14
N ALA A 54 5.51 11.50 -0.98
CA ALA A 54 6.38 11.06 -2.06
C ALA A 54 5.55 10.55 -3.25
N ASP A 55 6.10 10.68 -4.46
CA ASP A 55 5.44 10.24 -5.68
C ASP A 55 5.14 8.73 -5.62
N PRO A 56 3.87 8.29 -5.82
CA PRO A 56 3.54 6.87 -5.80
C PRO A 56 4.19 6.08 -6.93
N PHE A 57 4.51 6.71 -8.06
CA PHE A 57 5.16 6.06 -9.20
C PHE A 57 6.64 5.71 -8.96
N LEU A 58 7.21 6.11 -7.81
CA LEU A 58 8.52 5.65 -7.36
C LEU A 58 8.49 4.20 -6.81
N ILE A 59 7.29 3.66 -6.52
CA ILE A 59 7.14 2.26 -6.09
C ILE A 59 7.23 1.36 -7.33
N PRO A 60 8.05 0.30 -7.30
CA PRO A 60 8.22 -0.60 -8.43
C PRO A 60 6.90 -1.11 -9.00
N ASN A 61 6.79 -1.14 -10.32
CA ASN A 61 5.62 -1.61 -11.09
C ASN A 61 4.28 -0.87 -10.83
N MET A 62 4.31 0.25 -10.11
CA MET A 62 3.10 1.06 -9.88
C MET A 62 2.46 1.51 -11.21
N GLU A 63 3.28 1.96 -12.16
CA GLU A 63 2.82 2.41 -13.48
C GLU A 63 2.08 1.29 -14.23
N VAL A 64 2.66 0.09 -14.29
CA VAL A 64 2.05 -1.09 -14.94
C VAL A 64 0.72 -1.47 -14.28
N ALA A 65 0.66 -1.42 -12.94
CA ALA A 65 -0.56 -1.69 -12.19
C ALA A 65 -1.65 -0.68 -12.52
N ILE A 66 -1.31 0.61 -12.58
CA ILE A 66 -2.26 1.68 -12.89
C ILE A 66 -2.76 1.57 -14.33
N GLU A 67 -1.91 1.33 -15.30
CA GLU A 67 -2.31 1.09 -16.69
C GLU A 67 -3.30 -0.08 -16.81
N ARG A 68 -3.04 -1.20 -16.11
CA ARG A 68 -3.94 -2.35 -16.12
C ARG A 68 -5.30 -2.05 -15.46
N LEU A 69 -5.29 -1.29 -14.35
CA LEU A 69 -6.52 -0.84 -13.68
C LEU A 69 -7.35 0.08 -14.60
N TRP A 70 -6.73 1.06 -15.26
CA TRP A 70 -7.42 1.92 -16.21
C TRP A 70 -8.03 1.15 -17.37
N LYS A 71 -7.32 0.15 -17.90
CA LYS A 71 -7.87 -0.76 -18.92
C LYS A 71 -9.09 -1.50 -18.40
N ALA A 72 -9.05 -2.00 -17.17
CA ALA A 72 -10.20 -2.68 -16.56
C ALA A 72 -11.42 -1.76 -16.47
N ARG A 73 -11.24 -0.51 -16.00
CA ARG A 73 -12.31 0.48 -15.91
C ARG A 73 -12.88 0.80 -17.29
N SER A 74 -12.02 1.03 -18.28
CA SER A 74 -12.46 1.38 -19.65
C SER A 74 -13.26 0.28 -20.34
N ASN A 75 -13.02 -0.98 -19.98
CA ASN A 75 -13.70 -2.15 -20.51
C ASN A 75 -14.84 -2.66 -19.62
N ASP A 76 -15.15 -1.97 -18.52
CA ASP A 76 -16.13 -2.40 -17.50
C ASP A 76 -15.84 -3.83 -16.98
N GLU A 77 -14.53 -4.16 -16.82
CA GLU A 77 -14.09 -5.46 -16.33
C GLU A 77 -14.43 -5.61 -14.83
N ARG A 78 -14.77 -6.85 -14.43
CA ARG A 78 -15.04 -7.19 -13.04
C ARG A 78 -13.72 -7.34 -12.28
N LEU A 79 -13.50 -6.46 -11.33
CA LEU A 79 -12.34 -6.41 -10.45
C LEU A 79 -12.69 -7.08 -9.11
N LEU A 80 -11.99 -8.16 -8.77
CA LEU A 80 -12.04 -8.74 -7.43
C LEU A 80 -10.85 -8.26 -6.61
N ILE A 81 -11.10 -7.61 -5.48
CA ILE A 81 -10.09 -7.32 -4.46
C ILE A 81 -10.04 -8.50 -3.51
N TYR A 82 -8.88 -9.14 -3.44
CA TYR A 82 -8.60 -10.25 -2.55
C TYR A 82 -7.65 -9.77 -1.45
N GLY A 83 -8.12 -9.67 -0.20
CA GLY A 83 -7.34 -9.22 0.96
C GLY A 83 -6.91 -10.36 1.87
N ASP A 84 -6.14 -10.02 2.93
CA ASP A 84 -5.91 -10.92 4.06
C ASP A 84 -6.93 -10.64 5.18
N TYR A 85 -7.01 -11.55 6.16
CA TYR A 85 -8.00 -11.54 7.24
C TYR A 85 -7.59 -10.72 8.46
N ASP A 86 -6.38 -10.21 8.51
CA ASP A 86 -5.90 -9.39 9.62
C ASP A 86 -6.24 -7.89 9.46
N ALA A 87 -5.78 -7.05 10.40
CA ALA A 87 -6.14 -5.63 10.39
C ALA A 87 -5.62 -4.91 9.14
N ASP A 88 -4.41 -5.20 8.69
CA ASP A 88 -3.81 -4.57 7.50
C ASP A 88 -4.55 -5.00 6.22
N GLY A 89 -4.82 -6.30 6.05
CA GLY A 89 -5.58 -6.82 4.90
C GLY A 89 -7.03 -6.31 4.86
N ILE A 90 -7.73 -6.28 6.00
CA ILE A 90 -9.12 -5.79 6.09
C ILE A 90 -9.20 -4.29 5.77
N THR A 91 -8.34 -3.46 6.37
CA THR A 91 -8.36 -2.01 6.16
C THR A 91 -7.93 -1.65 4.74
N SER A 92 -6.95 -2.35 4.18
CA SER A 92 -6.53 -2.23 2.79
C SER A 92 -7.65 -2.55 1.81
N THR A 93 -8.35 -3.67 2.04
CA THR A 93 -9.49 -4.09 1.21
C THR A 93 -10.62 -3.07 1.29
N ALA A 94 -10.99 -2.61 2.48
CA ALA A 94 -12.03 -1.61 2.67
C ALA A 94 -11.71 -0.30 1.93
N LEU A 95 -10.50 0.22 2.08
CA LEU A 95 -10.02 1.42 1.40
C LEU A 95 -10.12 1.28 -0.12
N LEU A 96 -9.63 0.16 -0.67
CA LEU A 96 -9.64 -0.07 -2.11
C LEU A 96 -11.07 -0.23 -2.67
N VAL A 97 -11.94 -0.98 -1.98
CA VAL A 97 -13.35 -1.15 -2.38
C VAL A 97 -14.05 0.20 -2.42
N GLU A 98 -13.93 0.98 -1.36
CA GLU A 98 -14.60 2.27 -1.24
C GLU A 98 -14.10 3.25 -2.31
N ALA A 99 -12.78 3.46 -2.40
CA ALA A 99 -12.19 4.40 -3.33
C ALA A 99 -12.41 4.02 -4.80
N LEU A 100 -12.19 2.76 -5.17
CA LEU A 100 -12.35 2.32 -6.56
C LEU A 100 -13.81 2.31 -7.00
N THR A 101 -14.75 1.97 -6.10
CA THR A 101 -16.19 2.07 -6.38
C THR A 101 -16.61 3.53 -6.64
N GLU A 102 -16.18 4.46 -5.77
CA GLU A 102 -16.45 5.90 -5.94
C GLU A 102 -15.91 6.42 -7.27
N LEU A 103 -14.70 5.99 -7.62
CA LEU A 103 -14.05 6.35 -8.88
C LEU A 103 -14.62 5.62 -10.11
N GLY A 104 -15.51 4.63 -9.93
CA GLY A 104 -16.30 4.00 -11.00
C GLY A 104 -15.73 2.71 -11.57
N TRP A 105 -14.95 1.96 -10.79
CA TRP A 105 -14.63 0.56 -11.11
C TRP A 105 -15.77 -0.37 -10.69
N ASN A 106 -15.94 -1.49 -11.42
CA ASN A 106 -16.85 -2.58 -11.05
C ASN A 106 -16.14 -3.52 -10.08
N VAL A 107 -16.30 -3.27 -8.76
CA VAL A 107 -15.49 -3.87 -7.70
C VAL A 107 -16.30 -4.84 -6.88
N GLN A 108 -15.72 -6.00 -6.60
CA GLN A 108 -16.15 -6.96 -5.58
C GLN A 108 -14.98 -7.24 -4.64
N ALA A 109 -15.24 -7.79 -3.45
CA ALA A 109 -14.20 -8.13 -2.50
C ALA A 109 -14.36 -9.55 -1.98
N TYR A 110 -13.23 -10.18 -1.66
CA TYR A 110 -13.16 -11.46 -0.97
C TYR A 110 -12.09 -11.39 0.12
N LEU A 111 -12.49 -11.76 1.33
CA LEU A 111 -11.59 -11.95 2.47
C LEU A 111 -11.61 -13.44 2.83
N PRO A 112 -10.45 -14.12 2.83
CA PRO A 112 -10.39 -15.54 3.16
C PRO A 112 -10.73 -15.80 4.63
N GLY A 113 -11.40 -16.91 4.90
CA GLY A 113 -11.60 -17.37 6.26
C GLY A 113 -10.34 -18.00 6.83
N ARG A 114 -9.90 -17.56 8.01
CA ARG A 114 -8.67 -18.01 8.67
C ARG A 114 -8.51 -19.53 8.76
N PHE A 115 -9.62 -20.26 8.90
CA PHE A 115 -9.63 -21.71 9.12
C PHE A 115 -9.92 -22.53 7.87
N ASP A 116 -10.59 -21.95 6.86
CA ASP A 116 -11.16 -22.69 5.73
C ASP A 116 -10.40 -22.49 4.41
N ASP A 117 -9.65 -21.40 4.28
CA ASP A 117 -9.04 -20.96 3.02
C ASP A 117 -7.50 -21.05 3.02
N GLY A 118 -6.90 -21.31 4.18
CA GLY A 118 -5.46 -21.24 4.36
C GLY A 118 -4.95 -19.81 4.57
N TYR A 119 -3.64 -19.62 4.54
CA TYR A 119 -2.98 -18.33 4.71
C TYR A 119 -2.73 -17.66 3.36
N GLY A 120 -3.06 -16.37 3.25
CA GLY A 120 -2.81 -15.57 2.06
C GLY A 120 -3.56 -16.05 0.81
N LEU A 121 -3.05 -15.69 -0.37
CA LEU A 121 -3.61 -16.11 -1.65
C LEU A 121 -3.19 -17.56 -1.95
N SER A 122 -4.09 -18.51 -1.76
CA SER A 122 -3.88 -19.96 -1.92
C SER A 122 -4.62 -20.52 -3.14
N PRO A 123 -4.19 -21.67 -3.71
CA PRO A 123 -4.95 -22.33 -4.77
C PRO A 123 -6.38 -22.67 -4.37
N ILE A 124 -6.60 -23.06 -3.11
CA ILE A 124 -7.93 -23.42 -2.58
C ILE A 124 -8.85 -22.18 -2.58
N SER A 125 -8.36 -21.06 -2.08
CA SER A 125 -9.14 -19.81 -2.05
C SER A 125 -9.40 -19.27 -3.47
N VAL A 126 -8.43 -19.40 -4.38
CA VAL A 126 -8.58 -19.05 -5.80
C VAL A 126 -9.68 -19.88 -6.46
N GLU A 127 -9.72 -21.20 -6.25
CA GLU A 127 -10.80 -22.03 -6.78
C GLU A 127 -12.19 -21.63 -6.25
N LYS A 128 -12.29 -21.25 -4.97
CA LYS A 128 -13.53 -20.71 -4.39
C LYS A 128 -13.93 -19.39 -5.07
N CYS A 129 -12.99 -18.47 -5.23
CA CYS A 129 -13.24 -17.20 -5.92
C CYS A 129 -13.74 -17.42 -7.36
N LEU A 130 -13.08 -18.29 -8.13
CA LEU A 130 -13.47 -18.58 -9.53
C LEU A 130 -14.85 -19.26 -9.64
N LYS A 131 -15.31 -19.98 -8.59
CA LYS A 131 -16.66 -20.55 -8.55
C LYS A 131 -17.72 -19.55 -8.14
N GLN A 132 -17.37 -18.57 -7.31
CA GLN A 132 -18.30 -17.62 -6.71
C GLN A 132 -18.45 -16.33 -7.54
N PHE A 133 -17.39 -15.89 -8.19
CA PHE A 133 -17.31 -14.62 -8.90
C PHE A 133 -16.92 -14.83 -10.36
N GLU A 134 -17.49 -14.03 -11.23
CA GLU A 134 -16.97 -13.85 -12.59
C GLU A 134 -15.91 -12.73 -12.54
N ILE A 135 -14.65 -13.07 -12.77
CA ILE A 135 -13.50 -12.19 -12.54
C ILE A 135 -12.73 -12.01 -13.84
N ASN A 136 -12.40 -10.77 -14.18
CA ASN A 136 -11.47 -10.45 -15.28
C ASN A 136 -10.08 -10.05 -14.72
N LEU A 137 -10.07 -9.37 -13.57
CA LEU A 137 -8.87 -8.90 -12.89
C LEU A 137 -8.99 -9.17 -11.38
N LEU A 138 -7.97 -9.79 -10.80
CA LEU A 138 -7.82 -9.94 -9.36
C LEU A 138 -6.72 -9.00 -8.86
N LEU A 139 -7.04 -8.18 -7.87
CA LEU A 139 -6.08 -7.36 -7.13
C LEU A 139 -5.88 -8.00 -5.75
N ALA A 140 -4.74 -8.68 -5.57
CA ALA A 140 -4.33 -9.20 -4.28
C ALA A 140 -3.68 -8.08 -3.46
N ILE A 141 -4.20 -7.85 -2.25
CA ILE A 141 -3.69 -6.86 -1.32
C ILE A 141 -3.29 -7.53 -0.01
N ASP A 142 -2.13 -7.18 0.52
CA ASP A 142 -1.54 -7.73 1.74
C ASP A 142 -1.21 -9.23 1.65
N CYS A 143 -1.08 -9.74 0.44
CA CYS A 143 -0.70 -11.10 0.13
C CYS A 143 -0.28 -11.21 -1.34
N GLY A 144 0.29 -12.36 -1.72
CA GLY A 144 0.59 -12.66 -3.11
C GLY A 144 2.07 -12.70 -3.44
N SER A 145 2.96 -12.10 -2.65
CA SER A 145 4.41 -12.06 -2.92
C SER A 145 5.09 -13.43 -2.94
N THR A 146 4.42 -14.46 -2.43
CA THR A 146 4.91 -15.84 -2.40
C THR A 146 3.96 -16.84 -3.08
N SER A 147 2.87 -16.38 -3.71
CA SER A 147 1.73 -17.18 -4.13
C SER A 147 1.84 -17.67 -5.59
N ASN A 148 2.97 -18.34 -5.94
CA ASN A 148 3.25 -18.79 -7.31
C ASN A 148 2.12 -19.67 -7.88
N GLU A 149 1.72 -20.75 -7.17
CA GLU A 149 0.72 -21.69 -7.66
C GLU A 149 -0.67 -21.07 -7.85
N ALA A 150 -1.06 -20.15 -6.94
CA ALA A 150 -2.33 -19.47 -6.99
C ALA A 150 -2.39 -18.50 -8.18
N ILE A 151 -1.32 -17.73 -8.41
CA ILE A 151 -1.21 -16.81 -9.54
C ILE A 151 -1.15 -17.56 -10.86
N ASP A 152 -0.44 -18.68 -10.94
CA ASP A 152 -0.43 -19.55 -12.11
C ASP A 152 -1.83 -20.12 -12.41
N CYS A 153 -2.59 -20.48 -11.38
CA CYS A 153 -3.98 -20.92 -11.53
C CYS A 153 -4.87 -19.82 -12.12
N LEU A 154 -4.78 -18.60 -11.63
CA LEU A 154 -5.52 -17.44 -12.15
C LEU A 154 -5.14 -17.16 -13.61
N ASN A 155 -3.85 -17.13 -13.94
CA ASN A 155 -3.34 -16.91 -15.28
C ASN A 155 -3.87 -17.98 -16.27
N LYS A 156 -3.89 -19.27 -15.89
CA LYS A 156 -4.47 -20.35 -16.69
C LYS A 156 -5.97 -20.16 -16.94
N ASN A 157 -6.68 -19.55 -16.00
CA ASN A 157 -8.10 -19.21 -16.12
C ASN A 157 -8.35 -17.85 -16.82
N LYS A 158 -7.30 -17.23 -17.40
CA LYS A 158 -7.36 -15.92 -18.08
C LYS A 158 -7.83 -14.77 -17.19
N VAL A 159 -7.53 -14.85 -15.92
CA VAL A 159 -7.71 -13.78 -14.94
C VAL A 159 -6.36 -13.12 -14.75
N ASP A 160 -6.27 -11.84 -15.09
CA ASP A 160 -5.08 -11.04 -14.84
C ASP A 160 -4.93 -10.78 -13.33
N VAL A 161 -3.70 -10.70 -12.84
CA VAL A 161 -3.42 -10.49 -11.42
C VAL A 161 -2.53 -9.26 -11.22
N ILE A 162 -2.94 -8.39 -10.32
CA ILE A 162 -2.10 -7.35 -9.73
C ILE A 162 -1.87 -7.73 -8.27
N VAL A 163 -0.62 -7.72 -7.83
CA VAL A 163 -0.26 -7.90 -6.42
C VAL A 163 0.20 -6.56 -5.86
N VAL A 164 -0.36 -6.16 -4.72
CA VAL A 164 0.06 -5.00 -3.93
C VAL A 164 0.39 -5.49 -2.53
N ASP A 165 1.67 -5.64 -2.23
CA ASP A 165 2.11 -6.34 -1.04
C ASP A 165 3.43 -5.77 -0.49
N HIS A 166 3.72 -5.98 0.79
CA HIS A 166 4.95 -5.52 1.45
C HIS A 166 5.82 -6.68 1.98
N HIS A 167 5.31 -7.90 1.91
CA HIS A 167 6.02 -9.09 2.36
C HIS A 167 7.23 -9.42 1.47
N GLN A 168 8.15 -10.21 2.01
CA GLN A 168 9.30 -10.71 1.25
C GLN A 168 8.83 -11.62 0.10
N LEU A 169 9.50 -11.52 -1.04
CA LEU A 169 9.18 -12.33 -2.21
C LEU A 169 9.73 -13.75 -2.08
N SER A 170 9.04 -14.72 -2.68
CA SER A 170 9.61 -16.06 -2.91
C SER A 170 10.74 -16.02 -3.95
N ASN A 171 11.50 -17.10 -4.01
CA ASN A 171 12.52 -17.29 -5.05
C ASN A 171 12.30 -18.64 -5.75
N PRO A 172 11.86 -18.67 -7.03
CA PRO A 172 11.54 -17.51 -7.87
C PRO A 172 10.28 -16.75 -7.40
N PRO A 173 10.16 -15.46 -7.73
CA PRO A 173 8.96 -14.70 -7.43
C PRO A 173 7.79 -15.13 -8.32
N PRO A 174 6.52 -14.88 -7.91
CA PRO A 174 5.35 -15.05 -8.76
C PRO A 174 5.39 -14.15 -10.00
N ASN A 175 4.60 -14.51 -11.01
CA ASN A 175 4.51 -13.77 -12.27
C ASN A 175 3.11 -13.18 -12.51
N PRO A 176 2.66 -12.17 -11.73
CA PRO A 176 1.44 -11.41 -12.02
C PRO A 176 1.68 -10.41 -13.15
N VAL A 177 0.61 -9.76 -13.63
CA VAL A 177 0.72 -8.63 -14.58
C VAL A 177 1.52 -7.48 -13.97
N ALA A 178 1.30 -7.20 -12.70
CA ALA A 178 2.09 -6.24 -11.93
C ALA A 178 2.30 -6.72 -10.48
N MET A 179 3.54 -6.61 -10.00
CA MET A 179 3.92 -6.83 -8.62
C MET A 179 4.34 -5.49 -8.02
N VAL A 180 3.40 -4.80 -7.37
CA VAL A 180 3.67 -3.55 -6.64
C VAL A 180 4.16 -3.92 -5.24
N ASN A 181 5.47 -3.99 -5.08
CA ASN A 181 6.09 -4.35 -3.82
C ASN A 181 7.39 -3.55 -3.63
N PRO A 182 7.51 -2.74 -2.57
CA PRO A 182 8.71 -1.95 -2.29
C PRO A 182 9.98 -2.77 -2.06
N GLN A 183 9.85 -4.07 -1.71
CA GLN A 183 11.00 -4.97 -1.51
C GLN A 183 11.72 -5.32 -2.82
N LEU A 184 11.14 -4.96 -3.98
CA LEU A 184 11.75 -5.18 -5.29
C LEU A 184 12.91 -4.23 -5.61
N SER A 185 13.03 -3.09 -4.90
CA SER A 185 14.10 -2.11 -5.09
C SER A 185 14.56 -1.51 -3.78
N ASN A 186 15.86 -1.18 -3.70
CA ASN A 186 16.44 -0.43 -2.61
C ASN A 186 16.59 1.08 -2.90
N ASP A 187 16.11 1.55 -4.04
CA ASP A 187 16.27 2.96 -4.45
C ASP A 187 15.50 3.92 -3.53
N TYR A 188 14.38 3.45 -2.99
CA TYR A 188 13.51 4.22 -2.11
C TYR A 188 13.18 3.45 -0.82
N PRO A 189 14.15 3.29 0.11
CA PRO A 189 13.99 2.44 1.29
C PRO A 189 12.82 2.86 2.20
N ASN A 190 12.43 4.13 2.21
CA ASN A 190 11.30 4.59 3.02
C ASN A 190 9.95 3.96 2.61
N PHE A 191 9.81 3.46 1.38
CA PHE A 191 8.60 2.72 1.00
C PHE A 191 8.57 1.30 1.55
N GLN A 192 9.72 0.72 1.89
CA GLN A 192 9.81 -0.62 2.48
C GLN A 192 9.22 -0.69 3.89
N GLU A 193 9.05 0.48 4.55
CA GLU A 193 8.40 0.60 5.86
C GLU A 193 6.88 0.70 5.80
N LEU A 194 6.29 0.78 4.57
CA LEU A 194 4.84 0.85 4.44
C LEU A 194 4.20 -0.51 4.67
N CYS A 195 3.14 -0.53 5.47
CA CYS A 195 2.20 -1.64 5.55
C CYS A 195 1.28 -1.65 4.31
N SER A 196 0.50 -2.70 4.13
CA SER A 196 -0.31 -2.87 2.91
C SER A 196 -1.40 -1.80 2.76
N VAL A 197 -2.01 -1.31 3.84
CA VAL A 197 -2.96 -0.19 3.72
C VAL A 197 -2.28 1.10 3.28
N GLY A 198 -1.01 1.31 3.68
CA GLY A 198 -0.19 2.39 3.16
C GLY A 198 0.07 2.27 1.65
N LEU A 199 0.31 1.06 1.15
CA LEU A 199 0.45 0.76 -0.28
C LEU A 199 -0.88 0.90 -1.03
N ALA A 200 -2.00 0.44 -0.46
CA ALA A 200 -3.34 0.67 -1.00
C ALA A 200 -3.63 2.16 -1.16
N PHE A 201 -3.30 2.97 -0.14
CA PHE A 201 -3.42 4.42 -0.21
C PHE A 201 -2.53 5.03 -1.31
N LYS A 202 -1.30 4.50 -1.51
CA LYS A 202 -0.42 4.90 -2.60
C LYS A 202 -0.95 4.52 -3.97
N LEU A 203 -1.60 3.38 -4.11
CA LEU A 203 -2.27 2.96 -5.35
C LEU A 203 -3.39 3.95 -5.72
N ILE A 204 -4.26 4.29 -4.76
CA ILE A 204 -5.30 5.32 -4.98
C ILE A 204 -4.69 6.68 -5.26
N HIS A 205 -3.60 7.06 -4.58
CA HIS A 205 -2.86 8.30 -4.87
C HIS A 205 -2.36 8.33 -6.33
N ALA A 206 -1.85 7.23 -6.87
CA ALA A 206 -1.41 7.12 -8.26
C ALA A 206 -2.58 7.30 -9.24
N ILE A 207 -3.70 6.62 -9.01
CA ILE A 207 -4.94 6.74 -9.80
C ILE A 207 -5.43 8.20 -9.82
N VAL A 208 -5.56 8.81 -8.64
CA VAL A 208 -6.04 10.20 -8.49
C VAL A 208 -5.08 11.18 -9.14
N LYS A 209 -3.77 11.00 -8.99
CA LYS A 209 -2.75 11.85 -9.61
C LYS A 209 -2.86 11.81 -11.13
N GLN A 210 -2.91 10.62 -11.74
CA GLN A 210 -3.05 10.46 -13.19
C GLN A 210 -4.39 11.00 -13.68
N GLY A 211 -5.50 10.63 -13.07
CA GLY A 211 -6.83 11.09 -13.46
C GLY A 211 -6.98 12.62 -13.37
N ARG A 212 -6.35 13.26 -12.40
CA ARG A 212 -6.29 14.74 -12.31
C ARG A 212 -5.51 15.37 -13.46
N GLN A 213 -4.43 14.75 -13.89
CA GLN A 213 -3.64 15.18 -15.05
C GLN A 213 -4.45 15.05 -16.35
N GLU A 214 -5.22 13.97 -16.48
CA GLU A 214 -6.11 13.74 -17.62
C GLU A 214 -7.42 14.55 -17.55
N GLY A 215 -7.67 15.25 -16.47
CA GLY A 215 -8.81 16.14 -16.29
C GLY A 215 -10.11 15.42 -15.89
N LEU A 216 -10.04 14.22 -15.39
CA LEU A 216 -11.18 13.41 -14.98
C LEU A 216 -11.84 13.99 -13.71
N GLN A 217 -13.19 14.14 -13.74
CA GLN A 217 -13.91 14.87 -12.69
C GLN A 217 -13.92 14.11 -11.35
N LYS A 218 -14.18 12.81 -11.37
CA LYS A 218 -14.24 12.01 -10.13
C LYS A 218 -12.92 12.06 -9.35
N GLU A 219 -11.79 11.97 -10.06
CA GLU A 219 -10.46 12.02 -9.48
C GLU A 219 -10.09 13.43 -8.99
N ARG A 220 -10.67 14.47 -9.57
CA ARG A 220 -10.55 15.85 -9.07
C ARG A 220 -11.29 16.05 -7.77
N ASP A 221 -12.49 15.48 -7.66
CA ASP A 221 -13.40 15.69 -6.53
C ASP A 221 -13.06 14.79 -5.33
N LEU A 222 -12.35 13.69 -5.53
CA LEU A 222 -12.01 12.76 -4.47
C LEU A 222 -11.10 13.41 -3.41
N ASP A 223 -11.58 13.46 -2.16
CA ASP A 223 -10.75 13.86 -1.02
C ASP A 223 -10.12 12.63 -0.35
N MET A 224 -8.84 12.42 -0.64
CA MET A 224 -8.09 11.29 -0.07
C MET A 224 -7.99 11.28 1.46
N LYS A 225 -8.32 12.40 2.14
CA LYS A 225 -8.28 12.49 3.61
C LYS A 225 -9.30 11.57 4.26
N GLN A 226 -10.41 11.29 3.59
CA GLN A 226 -11.47 10.43 4.12
C GLN A 226 -11.01 8.98 4.40
N TYR A 227 -9.89 8.55 3.83
CA TYR A 227 -9.35 7.20 4.03
C TYR A 227 -8.20 7.13 5.05
N LEU A 228 -7.82 8.27 5.68
CA LEU A 228 -6.69 8.29 6.61
C LEU A 228 -6.95 7.57 7.93
N ASP A 229 -8.19 7.42 8.33
CA ASP A 229 -8.59 6.61 9.48
C ASP A 229 -8.30 5.13 9.25
N LEU A 230 -8.63 4.58 8.07
CA LEU A 230 -8.27 3.23 7.67
C LEU A 230 -6.76 3.03 7.63
N VAL A 231 -6.02 3.98 7.05
CA VAL A 231 -4.55 3.94 7.01
C VAL A 231 -3.92 3.98 8.40
N ALA A 232 -4.57 4.64 9.36
CA ALA A 232 -4.07 4.74 10.74
C ALA A 232 -4.36 3.50 11.58
N ILE A 233 -5.31 2.65 11.18
CA ILE A 233 -5.70 1.41 11.89
C ILE A 233 -4.84 0.22 11.43
N GLY A 234 -4.55 0.06 10.15
CA GLY A 234 -3.66 -0.96 9.59
C GLY A 234 -2.20 -0.55 9.73
#